data_3cabdae064e5ae4ef48e17e45c733a67
#
_entry.id   3cabdae064e5ae4ef48e17e45c733a67
#
_cell.length_a   1.000
_cell.length_b   1.000
_cell.length_c   1.000
_cell.angle_alpha   90.00
_cell.angle_beta   90.00
_cell.angle_gamma   90.00
#
_symmetry.space_group_name_H-M   'P 1'
#
loop_
_entity.id
_entity.type
_entity.pdbx_description
1 polymer ?
#
loop_
_entity_poly.entity_id
_entity_poly.type
_entity_poly.pdbx_seq_one_letter_code
_entity_poly.pdbx_strand_id
1 'polypeptide(L)'
;MSVVAKDAVSKKKSRALIPEFSWSWLSIPSLLIAWMLIATQFPNYILPQVWEVAEEAYDWIADGSIYGHLWASFLEEVGGFGAAIIVSIIFGFMAGFYKGFREYIVPLNGLFMAIPPIAWAPLMLIIFGIGYTTIVVVIFISAVNPMILTIMEGVLTIQGSEIRAARALGAKRWQLFVHVYLPASLPFITAALRIGFSQAWRALVAAEMIGATQGLGWMVSMGGEIGNSRQVLLGIVLIGGVSYLFERIFFRRLEKHYEVWRIQ
;
A
#
# COMPACT_ATOMS: atom_id res chain seq x y z
N MET A 1 31.06 -35.60 27.65
CA MET A 1 30.45 -34.74 26.61
C MET A 1 29.73 -33.53 27.19
N SER A 2 30.36 -32.67 27.96
CA SER A 2 29.65 -31.55 28.63
C SER A 2 30.45 -30.23 28.76
N VAL A 3 31.65 -30.14 28.23
CA VAL A 3 32.46 -28.92 28.32
C VAL A 3 32.42 -28.08 27.02
N VAL A 4 32.30 -28.75 25.87
CA VAL A 4 32.32 -28.07 24.55
C VAL A 4 31.04 -27.30 24.26
N ALA A 5 29.88 -27.66 24.87
CA ALA A 5 28.61 -26.96 24.66
C ALA A 5 28.48 -25.63 25.43
N LYS A 6 29.24 -25.44 26.52
CA LYS A 6 29.20 -24.18 27.31
C LYS A 6 29.98 -23.04 26.66
N ASP A 7 31.03 -23.36 25.92
CA ASP A 7 31.86 -22.31 25.25
C ASP A 7 31.23 -21.76 23.99
N ALA A 8 30.33 -22.48 23.33
CA ALA A 8 29.60 -22.02 22.14
C ALA A 8 28.51 -21.02 22.50
N VAL A 9 27.91 -21.13 23.69
CA VAL A 9 26.84 -20.20 24.14
C VAL A 9 27.44 -18.89 24.70
N SER A 10 28.65 -18.95 25.27
CA SER A 10 29.35 -17.75 25.78
C SER A 10 29.85 -16.81 24.69
N LYS A 11 30.23 -17.35 23.51
CA LYS A 11 30.74 -16.51 22.39
C LYS A 11 29.67 -15.74 21.64
N LYS A 12 28.39 -16.02 21.84
CA LYS A 12 27.28 -15.33 21.14
C LYS A 12 26.79 -14.06 21.88
N LYS A 13 27.25 -13.82 23.11
CA LYS A 13 26.83 -12.68 23.95
C LYS A 13 27.77 -11.48 23.94
N SER A 14 28.94 -11.54 23.31
CA SER A 14 29.94 -10.45 23.36
C SER A 14 30.10 -9.65 22.06
N ARG A 15 29.14 -9.78 21.11
CA ARG A 15 29.19 -9.04 19.83
C ARG A 15 28.20 -7.89 19.72
N ALA A 16 27.67 -7.37 20.81
CA ALA A 16 26.66 -6.32 20.84
C ALA A 16 27.08 -5.12 21.67
N LEU A 17 28.12 -4.40 21.26
CA LEU A 17 28.49 -3.11 21.88
C LEU A 17 29.00 -2.07 20.85
N ILE A 18 28.81 -2.28 19.59
CA ILE A 18 28.86 -1.19 18.61
C ILE A 18 27.42 -0.94 18.22
N PRO A 19 26.83 0.24 18.49
CA PRO A 19 25.52 0.58 17.94
C PRO A 19 25.69 0.49 16.42
N GLU A 20 25.03 -0.49 15.80
CA GLU A 20 25.00 -0.59 14.34
C GLU A 20 24.41 0.73 13.83
N PHE A 21 25.29 1.56 13.26
CA PHE A 21 24.89 2.80 12.63
C PHE A 21 23.88 2.45 11.53
N SER A 22 22.62 2.75 11.79
CA SER A 22 21.55 2.47 10.83
C SER A 22 21.68 3.43 9.65
N TRP A 23 22.23 2.97 8.55
CA TRP A 23 22.35 3.71 7.28
C TRP A 23 21.02 4.28 6.79
N SER A 24 19.89 3.77 7.31
CA SER A 24 18.55 4.28 7.02
C SER A 24 18.34 5.74 7.40
N TRP A 25 19.10 6.28 8.36
CA TRP A 25 19.02 7.69 8.75
C TRP A 25 19.63 8.63 7.71
N LEU A 26 20.51 8.12 6.87
CA LEU A 26 21.16 8.91 5.81
C LEU A 26 20.33 8.98 4.52
N SER A 27 19.32 8.12 4.35
CA SER A 27 18.57 8.02 3.10
C SER A 27 17.80 9.30 2.75
N ILE A 28 17.09 9.90 3.71
CA ILE A 28 16.35 11.14 3.47
C ILE A 28 17.29 12.35 3.31
N PRO A 29 18.28 12.58 4.20
CA PRO A 29 19.25 13.66 4.01
C PRO A 29 20.02 13.55 2.69
N SER A 30 20.47 12.36 2.28
CA SER A 30 21.18 12.18 1.02
C SER A 30 20.31 12.51 -0.20
N LEU A 31 19.01 12.15 -0.15
CA LEU A 31 18.06 12.52 -1.21
C LEU A 31 17.90 14.04 -1.31
N LEU A 32 17.75 14.73 -0.17
CA LEU A 32 17.62 16.20 -0.13
C LEU A 32 18.89 16.89 -0.62
N ILE A 33 20.07 16.41 -0.22
CA ILE A 33 21.35 16.93 -0.71
C ILE A 33 21.47 16.72 -2.23
N ALA A 34 21.15 15.52 -2.71
CA ALA A 34 21.14 15.23 -4.14
C ALA A 34 20.18 16.16 -4.91
N TRP A 35 18.97 16.38 -4.40
CA TRP A 35 18.03 17.35 -4.99
C TRP A 35 18.63 18.77 -5.04
N MET A 36 19.16 19.27 -3.92
CA MET A 36 19.78 20.61 -3.88
C MET A 36 20.93 20.74 -4.87
N LEU A 37 21.80 19.73 -4.98
CA LEU A 37 22.93 19.75 -5.92
C LEU A 37 22.45 19.71 -7.39
N ILE A 38 21.45 18.88 -7.70
CA ILE A 38 20.89 18.81 -9.05
C ILE A 38 20.16 20.09 -9.41
N ALA A 39 19.40 20.65 -8.49
CA ALA A 39 18.65 21.89 -8.71
C ALA A 39 19.55 23.09 -9.06
N THR A 40 20.82 23.12 -8.62
CA THR A 40 21.75 24.17 -9.03
C THR A 40 22.13 24.12 -10.51
N GLN A 41 21.90 23.00 -11.19
CA GLN A 41 22.22 22.84 -12.62
C GLN A 41 21.08 23.27 -13.56
N PHE A 42 19.90 23.52 -12.99
CA PHE A 42 18.72 23.91 -13.77
C PHE A 42 18.19 25.29 -13.32
N PRO A 43 17.52 26.03 -14.22
CA PRO A 43 16.79 27.22 -13.82
C PRO A 43 15.67 26.88 -12.82
N ASN A 44 15.41 27.77 -11.86
CA ASN A 44 14.42 27.54 -10.80
C ASN A 44 12.98 27.29 -11.30
N TYR A 45 12.64 27.78 -12.49
CA TYR A 45 11.33 27.50 -13.10
C TYR A 45 11.21 26.06 -13.64
N ILE A 46 12.33 25.34 -13.84
CA ILE A 46 12.34 23.94 -14.24
C ILE A 46 12.44 23.05 -12.99
N LEU A 47 13.46 23.29 -12.16
CA LEU A 47 13.70 22.51 -10.94
C LEU A 47 13.94 23.46 -9.75
N PRO A 48 12.88 23.81 -9.00
CA PRO A 48 13.00 24.69 -7.85
C PRO A 48 13.81 24.08 -6.72
N GLN A 49 14.42 24.93 -5.93
CA GLN A 49 15.15 24.54 -4.73
C GLN A 49 14.20 24.06 -3.63
N VAL A 50 14.72 23.28 -2.69
CA VAL A 50 13.94 22.70 -1.58
C VAL A 50 13.19 23.77 -0.77
N TRP A 51 13.82 24.92 -0.52
CA TRP A 51 13.18 26.00 0.25
C TRP A 51 12.04 26.70 -0.53
N GLU A 52 12.12 26.78 -1.87
CA GLU A 52 11.03 27.34 -2.69
C GLU A 52 9.79 26.45 -2.67
N VAL A 53 9.98 25.13 -2.63
CA VAL A 53 8.89 24.18 -2.44
C VAL A 53 8.34 24.24 -1.00
N ALA A 54 9.19 24.53 -0.02
CA ALA A 54 8.74 24.74 1.36
C ALA A 54 7.96 26.06 1.54
N GLU A 55 8.32 27.13 0.83
CA GLU A 55 7.54 28.36 0.77
C GLU A 55 6.16 28.10 0.14
N GLU A 56 6.11 27.44 -0.99
CA GLU A 56 4.85 27.04 -1.64
C GLU A 56 3.97 26.23 -0.69
N ALA A 57 4.57 25.27 0.04
CA ALA A 57 3.85 24.49 1.06
C ALA A 57 3.29 25.35 2.18
N TYR A 58 4.07 26.36 2.62
CA TYR A 58 3.61 27.27 3.65
C TYR A 58 2.40 28.09 3.18
N ASP A 59 2.44 28.61 1.95
CA ASP A 59 1.34 29.39 1.38
C ASP A 59 0.05 28.57 1.28
N TRP A 60 0.16 27.33 0.79
CA TRP A 60 -0.98 26.41 0.69
C TRP A 60 -1.53 25.93 2.05
N ILE A 61 -0.69 25.91 3.09
CA ILE A 61 -1.12 25.64 4.46
C ILE A 61 -1.80 26.87 5.05
N ALA A 62 -1.26 28.08 4.81
CA ALA A 62 -1.74 29.33 5.36
C ALA A 62 -3.11 29.73 4.79
N ASP A 63 -3.36 29.48 3.51
CA ASP A 63 -4.65 29.74 2.86
C ASP A 63 -5.66 28.59 3.06
N GLY A 64 -5.21 27.43 3.56
CA GLY A 64 -6.04 26.28 3.86
C GLY A 64 -6.38 25.38 2.68
N SER A 65 -5.94 25.70 1.47
CA SER A 65 -6.27 24.96 0.23
C SER A 65 -5.76 23.51 0.26
N ILE A 66 -4.59 23.26 0.85
CA ILE A 66 -3.97 21.95 0.96
C ILE A 66 -4.88 20.92 1.65
N TYR A 67 -5.66 21.33 2.64
CA TYR A 67 -6.54 20.43 3.39
C TYR A 67 -7.69 19.90 2.54
N GLY A 68 -8.19 20.71 1.61
CA GLY A 68 -9.21 20.29 0.66
C GLY A 68 -8.71 19.17 -0.26
N HIS A 69 -7.49 19.31 -0.79
CA HIS A 69 -6.87 18.31 -1.66
C HIS A 69 -6.54 17.01 -0.91
N LEU A 70 -5.97 17.10 0.29
CA LEU A 70 -5.69 15.96 1.14
C LEU A 70 -6.96 15.19 1.50
N TRP A 71 -8.03 15.92 1.83
CA TRP A 71 -9.32 15.31 2.19
C TRP A 71 -9.99 14.63 1.01
N ALA A 72 -9.95 15.23 -0.18
CA ALA A 72 -10.48 14.62 -1.40
C ALA A 72 -9.79 13.28 -1.71
N SER A 73 -8.45 13.27 -1.79
CA SER A 73 -7.66 12.06 -2.01
C SER A 73 -7.91 11.01 -0.93
N PHE A 74 -8.03 11.41 0.34
CA PHE A 74 -8.34 10.49 1.44
C PHE A 74 -9.70 9.82 1.29
N LEU A 75 -10.74 10.57 0.95
CA LEU A 75 -12.09 10.01 0.74
C LEU A 75 -12.13 9.04 -0.44
N GLU A 76 -11.46 9.38 -1.54
CA GLU A 76 -11.38 8.55 -2.74
C GLU A 76 -10.63 7.24 -2.45
N GLU A 77 -9.50 7.32 -1.76
CA GLU A 77 -8.75 6.14 -1.33
C GLU A 77 -9.57 5.25 -0.40
N VAL A 78 -10.21 5.81 0.62
CA VAL A 78 -11.06 5.03 1.55
C VAL A 78 -12.22 4.39 0.82
N GLY A 79 -12.84 5.08 -0.14
CA GLY A 79 -13.94 4.53 -0.95
C GLY A 79 -13.50 3.36 -1.82
N GLY A 80 -12.47 3.55 -2.63
CA GLY A 80 -12.00 2.54 -3.59
C GLY A 80 -11.30 1.36 -2.93
N PHE A 81 -10.36 1.66 -2.04
CA PHE A 81 -9.62 0.62 -1.31
C PHE A 81 -10.51 -0.11 -0.31
N GLY A 82 -11.42 0.59 0.38
CA GLY A 82 -12.39 -0.02 1.28
C GLY A 82 -13.31 -1.02 0.56
N ALA A 83 -13.82 -0.67 -0.61
CA ALA A 83 -14.59 -1.58 -1.46
C ALA A 83 -13.74 -2.79 -1.90
N ALA A 84 -12.47 -2.56 -2.28
CA ALA A 84 -11.55 -3.62 -2.68
C ALA A 84 -11.26 -4.59 -1.53
N ILE A 85 -11.12 -4.11 -0.29
CA ILE A 85 -10.95 -4.97 0.90
C ILE A 85 -12.11 -5.95 1.05
N ILE A 86 -13.35 -5.44 1.00
CA ILE A 86 -14.54 -6.27 1.19
C ILE A 86 -14.63 -7.35 0.12
N VAL A 87 -14.50 -6.96 -1.15
CA VAL A 87 -14.63 -7.89 -2.27
C VAL A 87 -13.47 -8.91 -2.28
N SER A 88 -12.25 -8.47 -2.02
CA SER A 88 -11.07 -9.36 -2.03
C SER A 88 -11.09 -10.38 -0.90
N ILE A 89 -11.59 -10.03 0.29
CA ILE A 89 -11.77 -11.01 1.37
C ILE A 89 -12.77 -12.07 0.94
N ILE A 90 -13.95 -11.67 0.45
CA ILE A 90 -14.99 -12.62 0.03
C ILE A 90 -14.47 -13.53 -1.10
N PHE A 91 -13.95 -12.96 -2.16
CA PHE A 91 -13.52 -13.71 -3.34
C PHE A 91 -12.22 -14.50 -3.11
N GLY A 92 -11.31 -13.98 -2.30
CA GLY A 92 -10.10 -14.67 -1.91
C GLY A 92 -10.37 -15.95 -1.10
N PHE A 93 -11.26 -15.86 -0.10
CA PHE A 93 -11.71 -17.05 0.63
C PHE A 93 -12.51 -18.01 -0.26
N MET A 94 -13.40 -17.52 -1.12
CA MET A 94 -14.11 -18.37 -2.08
C MET A 94 -13.15 -19.11 -3.01
N ALA A 95 -12.16 -18.44 -3.56
CA ALA A 95 -11.14 -19.05 -4.41
C ALA A 95 -10.25 -20.04 -3.66
N GLY A 96 -9.97 -19.78 -2.38
CA GLY A 96 -9.26 -20.70 -1.51
C GLY A 96 -10.03 -21.99 -1.23
N PHE A 97 -11.33 -21.90 -0.98
CA PHE A 97 -12.17 -23.05 -0.64
C PHE A 97 -12.70 -23.83 -1.84
N TYR A 98 -13.05 -23.15 -2.93
CA TYR A 98 -13.71 -23.76 -4.08
C TYR A 98 -12.80 -23.82 -5.30
N LYS A 99 -12.36 -25.02 -5.66
CA LYS A 99 -11.46 -25.26 -6.80
C LYS A 99 -12.03 -24.69 -8.11
N GLY A 100 -13.30 -24.95 -8.41
CA GLY A 100 -13.94 -24.44 -9.63
C GLY A 100 -13.97 -22.91 -9.71
N PHE A 101 -14.25 -22.22 -8.59
CA PHE A 101 -14.21 -20.77 -8.54
C PHE A 101 -12.78 -20.25 -8.73
N ARG A 102 -11.78 -20.91 -8.14
CA ARG A 102 -10.36 -20.58 -8.32
C ARG A 102 -9.91 -20.71 -9.77
N GLU A 103 -10.26 -21.82 -10.44
CA GLU A 103 -9.93 -22.03 -11.84
C GLU A 103 -10.55 -20.98 -12.78
N TYR A 104 -11.68 -20.41 -12.39
CA TYR A 104 -12.34 -19.31 -13.10
C TYR A 104 -11.70 -17.96 -12.80
N ILE A 105 -11.47 -17.62 -11.52
CA ILE A 105 -11.07 -16.27 -11.11
C ILE A 105 -9.59 -15.97 -11.36
N VAL A 106 -8.70 -16.97 -11.27
CA VAL A 106 -7.24 -16.76 -11.41
C VAL A 106 -6.86 -16.26 -12.82
N PRO A 107 -7.34 -16.83 -13.93
CA PRO A 107 -7.04 -16.30 -15.26
C PRO A 107 -7.59 -14.88 -15.48
N LEU A 108 -8.77 -14.60 -14.94
CA LEU A 108 -9.37 -13.25 -15.02
C LEU A 108 -8.53 -12.22 -14.26
N ASN A 109 -8.10 -12.54 -13.04
CA ASN A 109 -7.20 -11.69 -12.27
C ASN A 109 -5.88 -11.44 -13.02
N GLY A 110 -5.31 -12.46 -13.63
CA GLY A 110 -4.11 -12.32 -14.44
C GLY A 110 -4.28 -11.32 -15.59
N LEU A 111 -5.43 -11.38 -16.27
CA LEU A 111 -5.77 -10.43 -17.35
C LEU A 111 -5.89 -8.98 -16.82
N PHE A 112 -6.64 -8.78 -15.73
CA PHE A 112 -6.81 -7.45 -15.14
C PHE A 112 -5.50 -6.87 -14.59
N MET A 113 -4.65 -7.69 -13.99
CA MET A 113 -3.34 -7.26 -13.46
C MET A 113 -2.33 -6.92 -14.57
N ALA A 114 -2.48 -7.48 -15.76
CA ALA A 114 -1.63 -7.15 -16.90
C ALA A 114 -1.88 -5.73 -17.45
N ILE A 115 -3.06 -5.16 -17.18
CA ILE A 115 -3.44 -3.82 -17.63
C ILE A 115 -3.02 -2.79 -16.55
N PRO A 116 -2.14 -1.82 -16.89
CA PRO A 116 -1.75 -0.78 -15.95
C PRO A 116 -2.97 0.02 -15.45
N PRO A 117 -3.03 0.38 -14.15
CA PRO A 117 -4.17 1.11 -13.58
C PRO A 117 -4.54 2.39 -14.34
N ILE A 118 -3.54 3.14 -14.79
CA ILE A 118 -3.74 4.40 -15.53
C ILE A 118 -4.52 4.19 -16.85
N ALA A 119 -4.45 3.00 -17.45
CA ALA A 119 -5.17 2.71 -18.68
C ALA A 119 -6.70 2.61 -18.48
N TRP A 120 -7.13 2.36 -17.25
CA TRP A 120 -8.55 2.32 -16.91
C TRP A 120 -9.17 3.73 -16.75
N ALA A 121 -8.39 4.73 -16.35
CA ALA A 121 -8.87 6.06 -16.02
C ALA A 121 -9.65 6.73 -17.17
N PRO A 122 -9.16 6.77 -18.44
CA PRO A 122 -9.90 7.37 -19.55
C PRO A 122 -11.23 6.66 -19.82
N LEU A 123 -11.26 5.32 -19.74
CA LEU A 123 -12.49 4.56 -19.94
C LEU A 123 -13.53 4.85 -18.85
N MET A 124 -13.08 4.87 -17.58
CA MET A 124 -13.95 5.18 -16.45
C MET A 124 -14.45 6.62 -16.51
N LEU A 125 -13.63 7.56 -17.01
CA LEU A 125 -14.01 8.94 -17.23
C LEU A 125 -15.13 9.07 -18.27
N ILE A 126 -15.09 8.29 -19.34
CA ILE A 126 -16.15 8.28 -20.37
C ILE A 126 -17.46 7.72 -19.78
N ILE A 127 -17.39 6.70 -18.92
CA ILE A 127 -18.57 6.01 -18.36
C ILE A 127 -19.20 6.82 -17.23
N PHE A 128 -18.39 7.33 -16.29
CA PHE A 128 -18.88 7.95 -15.05
C PHE A 128 -18.71 9.46 -15.00
N GLY A 129 -18.00 10.06 -15.97
CA GLY A 129 -17.66 11.48 -15.96
C GLY A 129 -16.51 11.82 -15.01
N ILE A 130 -16.21 13.13 -14.91
CA ILE A 130 -15.19 13.66 -14.00
C ILE A 130 -15.70 13.57 -12.55
N GLY A 131 -14.86 13.13 -11.63
CA GLY A 131 -15.10 13.20 -10.20
C GLY A 131 -14.93 11.87 -9.45
N TYR A 132 -15.41 11.87 -8.21
CA TYR A 132 -15.21 10.83 -7.19
C TYR A 132 -15.44 9.39 -7.68
N THR A 133 -16.55 9.13 -8.38
CA THR A 133 -16.91 7.76 -8.80
C THR A 133 -15.88 7.15 -9.75
N THR A 134 -15.40 7.94 -10.71
CA THR A 134 -14.36 7.51 -11.66
C THR A 134 -13.11 7.08 -10.93
N ILE A 135 -12.63 7.88 -9.99
CA ILE A 135 -11.40 7.64 -9.25
C ILE A 135 -11.56 6.41 -8.35
N VAL A 136 -12.65 6.32 -7.61
CA VAL A 136 -12.95 5.18 -6.71
C VAL A 136 -12.99 3.86 -7.48
N VAL A 137 -13.58 3.83 -8.68
CA VAL A 137 -13.61 2.60 -9.50
C VAL A 137 -12.23 2.20 -10.01
N VAL A 138 -11.39 3.16 -10.42
CA VAL A 138 -10.00 2.89 -10.84
C VAL A 138 -9.16 2.34 -9.68
N ILE A 139 -9.29 2.93 -8.49
CA ILE A 139 -8.64 2.44 -7.27
C ILE A 139 -9.08 1.00 -6.96
N PHE A 140 -10.40 0.76 -6.99
CA PHE A 140 -10.97 -0.56 -6.74
C PHE A 140 -10.42 -1.63 -7.69
N ILE A 141 -10.44 -1.40 -9.00
CA ILE A 141 -9.93 -2.34 -10.01
C ILE A 141 -8.46 -2.65 -9.78
N SER A 142 -7.68 -1.66 -9.40
CA SER A 142 -6.24 -1.78 -9.20
C SER A 142 -5.86 -2.58 -7.95
N ALA A 143 -6.63 -2.43 -6.88
CA ALA A 143 -6.34 -3.06 -5.59
C ALA A 143 -6.94 -4.46 -5.44
N VAL A 144 -8.15 -4.69 -5.96
CA VAL A 144 -8.92 -5.91 -5.69
C VAL A 144 -8.25 -7.19 -6.18
N ASN A 145 -7.67 -7.15 -7.39
CA ASN A 145 -7.10 -8.33 -8.04
C ASN A 145 -5.89 -8.93 -7.29
N PRO A 146 -4.82 -8.18 -6.98
CA PRO A 146 -3.68 -8.70 -6.24
C PRO A 146 -4.07 -9.12 -4.81
N MET A 147 -5.05 -8.46 -4.20
CA MET A 147 -5.55 -8.83 -2.88
C MET A 147 -6.28 -10.18 -2.89
N ILE A 148 -7.13 -10.45 -3.90
CA ILE A 148 -7.81 -11.74 -4.06
C ILE A 148 -6.79 -12.88 -4.11
N LEU A 149 -5.75 -12.74 -4.95
CA LEU A 149 -4.72 -13.79 -5.11
C LEU A 149 -3.95 -14.01 -3.81
N THR A 150 -3.54 -12.96 -3.13
CA THR A 150 -2.77 -13.06 -1.89
C THR A 150 -3.58 -13.73 -0.77
N ILE A 151 -4.87 -13.40 -0.63
CA ILE A 151 -5.75 -14.02 0.37
C ILE A 151 -6.01 -15.49 0.00
N MET A 152 -6.27 -15.78 -1.27
CA MET A 152 -6.44 -17.14 -1.77
C MET A 152 -5.22 -18.02 -1.45
N GLU A 153 -4.01 -17.55 -1.73
CA GLU A 153 -2.76 -18.23 -1.40
C GLU A 153 -2.66 -18.52 0.09
N GLY A 154 -3.03 -17.55 0.93
CA GLY A 154 -3.07 -17.73 2.37
C GLY A 154 -3.97 -18.87 2.80
N VAL A 155 -5.17 -18.98 2.23
CA VAL A 155 -6.10 -20.09 2.53
C VAL A 155 -5.55 -21.43 2.07
N LEU A 156 -4.87 -21.47 0.92
CA LEU A 156 -4.30 -22.70 0.35
C LEU A 156 -3.09 -23.22 1.12
N THR A 157 -2.36 -22.36 1.84
CA THR A 157 -1.19 -22.78 2.63
C THR A 157 -1.55 -23.42 3.96
N ILE A 158 -2.81 -23.34 4.41
CA ILE A 158 -3.26 -23.91 5.69
C ILE A 158 -3.15 -25.43 5.63
N GLN A 159 -2.42 -25.99 6.59
CA GLN A 159 -2.12 -27.42 6.61
C GLN A 159 -3.36 -28.27 6.91
N GLY A 160 -3.56 -29.31 6.11
CA GLY A 160 -4.67 -30.26 6.32
C GLY A 160 -4.65 -30.99 7.67
N SER A 161 -3.51 -31.02 8.37
CA SER A 161 -3.35 -31.58 9.73
C SER A 161 -4.15 -30.80 10.76
N GLU A 162 -4.10 -29.45 10.73
CA GLU A 162 -4.86 -28.57 11.64
C GLU A 162 -6.36 -28.74 11.45
N ILE A 163 -6.79 -28.80 10.19
CA ILE A 163 -8.19 -29.01 9.83
C ILE A 163 -8.67 -30.39 10.30
N ARG A 164 -7.85 -31.45 10.13
CA ARG A 164 -8.20 -32.81 10.59
C ARG A 164 -8.28 -32.89 12.10
N ALA A 165 -7.33 -32.28 12.82
CA ALA A 165 -7.35 -32.23 14.27
C ALA A 165 -8.60 -31.52 14.81
N ALA A 166 -8.95 -30.37 14.27
CA ALA A 166 -10.15 -29.66 14.68
C ALA A 166 -11.44 -30.44 14.38
N ARG A 167 -11.51 -31.15 13.23
CA ARG A 167 -12.64 -32.03 12.91
C ARG A 167 -12.74 -33.23 13.84
N ALA A 168 -11.62 -33.83 14.23
CA ALA A 168 -11.59 -34.93 15.19
C ALA A 168 -12.13 -34.51 16.57
N LEU A 169 -11.97 -33.23 16.93
CA LEU A 169 -12.55 -32.63 18.14
C LEU A 169 -14.03 -32.21 17.95
N GLY A 170 -14.65 -32.54 16.81
CA GLY A 170 -16.07 -32.26 16.56
C GLY A 170 -16.37 -30.84 16.06
N ALA A 171 -15.38 -30.08 15.58
CA ALA A 171 -15.59 -28.74 15.08
C ALA A 171 -16.52 -28.70 13.85
N LYS A 172 -17.55 -27.87 13.93
CA LYS A 172 -18.48 -27.58 12.84
C LYS A 172 -17.82 -26.67 11.78
N ARG A 173 -18.39 -26.62 10.56
CA ARG A 173 -17.83 -25.80 9.44
C ARG A 173 -17.60 -24.33 9.83
N TRP A 174 -18.53 -23.72 10.56
CA TRP A 174 -18.39 -22.35 11.05
C TRP A 174 -17.23 -22.20 12.05
N GLN A 175 -17.09 -23.17 12.96
CA GLN A 175 -16.01 -23.18 13.93
C GLN A 175 -14.64 -23.33 13.27
N LEU A 176 -14.55 -24.17 12.23
CA LEU A 176 -13.35 -24.29 11.41
C LEU A 176 -12.99 -22.95 10.74
N PHE A 177 -13.99 -22.25 10.18
CA PHE A 177 -13.76 -20.96 9.56
C PHE A 177 -13.22 -19.93 10.55
N VAL A 178 -13.89 -19.75 11.67
CA VAL A 178 -13.57 -18.71 12.66
C VAL A 178 -12.30 -19.02 13.46
N HIS A 179 -12.06 -20.30 13.82
CA HIS A 179 -10.98 -20.68 14.73
C HIS A 179 -9.74 -21.27 14.02
N VAL A 180 -9.84 -21.65 12.75
CA VAL A 180 -8.72 -22.22 12.01
C VAL A 180 -8.40 -21.35 10.79
N TYR A 181 -9.32 -21.24 9.84
CA TYR A 181 -9.04 -20.57 8.58
C TYR A 181 -8.77 -19.08 8.75
N LEU A 182 -9.64 -18.36 9.44
CA LEU A 182 -9.51 -16.91 9.60
C LEU A 182 -8.23 -16.51 10.36
N PRO A 183 -7.91 -17.08 11.54
CA PRO A 183 -6.67 -16.77 12.24
C PRO A 183 -5.41 -17.15 11.45
N ALA A 184 -5.39 -18.32 10.82
CA ALA A 184 -4.26 -18.77 10.02
C ALA A 184 -4.04 -17.92 8.75
N SER A 185 -5.11 -17.29 8.22
CA SER A 185 -5.04 -16.40 7.05
C SER A 185 -4.68 -14.95 7.39
N LEU A 186 -4.68 -14.53 8.66
CA LEU A 186 -4.42 -13.13 9.06
C LEU A 186 -3.09 -12.57 8.53
N PRO A 187 -1.96 -13.30 8.54
CA PRO A 187 -0.72 -12.80 7.96
C PRO A 187 -0.83 -12.51 6.45
N PHE A 188 -1.60 -13.33 5.72
CA PHE A 188 -1.84 -13.13 4.29
C PHE A 188 -2.84 -12.01 4.03
N ILE A 189 -3.84 -11.84 4.88
CA ILE A 189 -4.75 -10.69 4.82
C ILE A 189 -3.98 -9.40 5.04
N THR A 190 -3.07 -9.34 6.03
CA THR A 190 -2.24 -8.15 6.26
C THR A 190 -1.30 -7.87 5.09
N ALA A 191 -0.69 -8.90 4.50
CA ALA A 191 0.10 -8.76 3.28
C ALA A 191 -0.73 -8.27 2.09
N ALA A 192 -1.95 -8.82 1.92
CA ALA A 192 -2.88 -8.39 0.89
C ALA A 192 -3.29 -6.92 1.05
N LEU A 193 -3.59 -6.47 2.28
CA LEU A 193 -3.89 -5.07 2.57
C LEU A 193 -2.73 -4.15 2.21
N ARG A 194 -1.49 -4.53 2.51
CA ARG A 194 -0.30 -3.74 2.18
C ARG A 194 -0.08 -3.64 0.67
N ILE A 195 -0.19 -4.76 -0.04
CA ILE A 195 -0.07 -4.80 -1.52
C ILE A 195 -1.20 -4.00 -2.15
N GLY A 196 -2.44 -4.20 -1.69
CA GLY A 196 -3.63 -3.51 -2.17
C GLY A 196 -3.53 -2.00 -1.99
N PHE A 197 -3.15 -1.53 -0.81
CA PHE A 197 -2.93 -0.10 -0.54
C PHE A 197 -1.88 0.50 -1.46
N SER A 198 -0.76 -0.17 -1.65
CA SER A 198 0.30 0.31 -2.54
C SER A 198 -0.16 0.41 -4.01
N GLN A 199 -1.05 -0.46 -4.46
CA GLN A 199 -1.64 -0.39 -5.80
C GLN A 199 -2.74 0.68 -5.86
N ALA A 200 -3.61 0.76 -4.85
CA ALA A 200 -4.67 1.74 -4.70
C ALA A 200 -4.11 3.16 -4.74
N TRP A 201 -3.10 3.44 -3.93
CA TRP A 201 -2.47 4.76 -3.86
C TRP A 201 -1.87 5.22 -5.19
N ARG A 202 -1.19 4.33 -5.91
CA ARG A 202 -0.67 4.66 -7.26
C ARG A 202 -1.78 4.89 -8.27
N ALA A 203 -2.85 4.12 -8.17
CA ALA A 203 -4.01 4.26 -9.03
C ALA A 203 -4.80 5.54 -8.74
N LEU A 204 -4.94 5.91 -7.45
CA LEU A 204 -5.52 7.17 -7.00
C LEU A 204 -4.84 8.36 -7.69
N VAL A 205 -3.52 8.48 -7.52
CA VAL A 205 -2.76 9.60 -8.08
C VAL A 205 -2.91 9.68 -9.60
N ALA A 206 -2.79 8.53 -10.29
CA ALA A 206 -2.94 8.48 -11.74
C ALA A 206 -4.36 8.83 -12.21
N ALA A 207 -5.40 8.42 -11.49
CA ALA A 207 -6.78 8.73 -11.81
C ALA A 207 -7.12 10.19 -11.52
N GLU A 208 -6.64 10.75 -10.40
CA GLU A 208 -6.81 12.16 -10.07
C GLU A 208 -6.18 13.09 -11.09
N MET A 209 -5.01 12.74 -11.65
CA MET A 209 -4.35 13.54 -12.69
C MET A 209 -5.18 13.67 -13.96
N ILE A 210 -6.12 12.74 -14.22
CA ILE A 210 -6.91 12.70 -15.46
C ILE A 210 -8.36 13.13 -15.22
N GLY A 211 -8.95 12.71 -14.09
CA GLY A 211 -10.40 12.76 -13.90
C GLY A 211 -10.86 13.49 -12.64
N ALA A 212 -9.99 14.20 -11.93
CA ALA A 212 -10.34 14.95 -10.72
C ALA A 212 -10.43 16.45 -10.95
N THR A 213 -11.13 17.13 -10.02
CA THR A 213 -11.14 18.59 -9.87
C THR A 213 -10.44 19.04 -8.58
N GLN A 214 -10.11 18.09 -7.71
CA GLN A 214 -9.39 18.26 -6.45
C GLN A 214 -8.61 16.98 -6.16
N GLY A 215 -7.60 17.06 -5.32
CA GLY A 215 -6.78 15.93 -4.93
C GLY A 215 -5.29 16.18 -5.12
N LEU A 216 -4.45 15.30 -4.61
CA LEU A 216 -3.00 15.42 -4.71
C LEU A 216 -2.49 15.21 -6.14
N GLY A 217 -3.08 14.25 -6.87
CA GLY A 217 -2.76 14.01 -8.28
C GLY A 217 -3.24 15.16 -9.17
N TRP A 218 -4.42 15.72 -8.92
CA TRP A 218 -4.89 16.93 -9.59
C TRP A 218 -3.95 18.11 -9.37
N MET A 219 -3.44 18.29 -8.15
CA MET A 219 -2.48 19.34 -7.81
C MET A 219 -1.21 19.25 -8.66
N VAL A 220 -0.70 18.04 -8.89
CA VAL A 220 0.45 17.79 -9.77
C VAL A 220 0.12 18.08 -11.24
N SER A 221 -1.02 17.59 -11.73
CA SER A 221 -1.45 17.79 -13.12
C SER A 221 -1.66 19.27 -13.43
N MET A 222 -2.41 19.98 -12.59
CA MET A 222 -2.67 21.41 -12.74
C MET A 222 -1.38 22.25 -12.68
N GLY A 223 -0.49 21.94 -11.72
CA GLY A 223 0.82 22.60 -11.64
C GLY A 223 1.65 22.43 -12.93
N GLY A 224 1.59 21.23 -13.53
CA GLY A 224 2.23 20.94 -14.82
C GLY A 224 1.61 21.73 -15.98
N GLU A 225 0.29 21.82 -16.05
CA GLU A 225 -0.45 22.56 -17.09
C GLU A 225 -0.18 24.07 -17.07
N ILE A 226 -0.09 24.66 -15.87
CA ILE A 226 0.19 26.10 -15.72
C ILE A 226 1.70 26.43 -15.67
N GLY A 227 2.56 25.39 -15.73
CA GLY A 227 4.01 25.57 -15.67
C GLY A 227 4.56 25.95 -14.29
N ASN A 228 3.81 25.69 -13.19
CA ASN A 228 4.25 25.92 -11.81
C ASN A 228 4.97 24.69 -11.25
N SER A 229 6.28 24.60 -11.47
CA SER A 229 7.13 23.49 -11.00
C SER A 229 7.17 23.38 -9.47
N ARG A 230 6.98 24.48 -8.71
CA ARG A 230 6.92 24.45 -7.24
C ARG A 230 5.71 23.66 -6.76
N GLN A 231 4.54 23.94 -7.35
CA GLN A 231 3.31 23.19 -7.07
C GLN A 231 3.42 21.71 -7.45
N VAL A 232 4.02 21.41 -8.61
CA VAL A 232 4.26 20.00 -9.05
C VAL A 232 5.10 19.25 -8.03
N LEU A 233 6.25 19.83 -7.64
CA LEU A 233 7.14 19.20 -6.66
C LEU A 233 6.52 19.08 -5.27
N LEU A 234 5.76 20.11 -4.84
CA LEU A 234 5.00 20.04 -3.60
C LEU A 234 4.01 18.86 -3.63
N GLY A 235 3.25 18.72 -4.70
CA GLY A 235 2.34 17.57 -4.87
C GLY A 235 3.06 16.23 -4.82
N ILE A 236 4.20 16.08 -5.50
CA ILE A 236 5.01 14.85 -5.47
C ILE A 236 5.51 14.55 -4.04
N VAL A 237 6.00 15.57 -3.32
CA VAL A 237 6.47 15.42 -1.93
C VAL A 237 5.33 15.02 -1.00
N LEU A 238 4.14 15.60 -1.17
CA LEU A 238 2.95 15.25 -0.39
C LEU A 238 2.49 13.83 -0.68
N ILE A 239 2.40 13.43 -1.95
CA ILE A 239 2.03 12.08 -2.36
C ILE A 239 2.99 11.04 -1.74
N GLY A 240 4.30 11.27 -1.87
CA GLY A 240 5.31 10.38 -1.29
C GLY A 240 5.30 10.38 0.23
N GLY A 241 5.17 11.56 0.84
CA GLY A 241 5.15 11.74 2.30
C GLY A 241 3.94 11.08 2.95
N VAL A 242 2.74 11.30 2.42
CA VAL A 242 1.49 10.69 2.93
C VAL A 242 1.54 9.18 2.80
N SER A 243 1.94 8.65 1.62
CA SER A 243 2.08 7.21 1.41
C SER A 243 3.08 6.58 2.38
N TYR A 244 4.27 7.17 2.52
CA TYR A 244 5.30 6.69 3.45
C TYR A 244 4.85 6.71 4.91
N LEU A 245 4.17 7.78 5.31
CA LEU A 245 3.66 7.95 6.67
C LEU A 245 2.59 6.89 6.98
N PHE A 246 1.67 6.67 6.04
CA PHE A 246 0.62 5.67 6.17
C PHE A 246 1.21 4.25 6.24
N GLU A 247 2.15 3.91 5.36
CA GLU A 247 2.84 2.63 5.38
C GLU A 247 3.55 2.39 6.70
N ARG A 248 4.31 3.38 7.19
CA ARG A 248 5.08 3.26 8.42
C ARG A 248 4.23 3.19 9.68
N ILE A 249 3.14 3.96 9.75
CA ILE A 249 2.28 4.03 10.95
C ILE A 249 1.32 2.84 10.99
N PHE A 250 0.66 2.56 9.88
CA PHE A 250 -0.41 1.57 9.84
C PHE A 250 0.12 0.15 9.65
N PHE A 251 0.86 -0.13 8.58
CA PHE A 251 1.26 -1.50 8.25
C PHE A 251 2.34 -2.04 9.18
N ARG A 252 3.32 -1.24 9.60
CA ARG A 252 4.32 -1.71 10.59
C ARG A 252 3.72 -2.07 11.96
N ARG A 253 2.67 -1.36 12.38
CA ARG A 253 1.97 -1.72 13.64
C ARG A 253 1.17 -2.99 13.46
N LEU A 254 0.53 -3.16 12.31
CA LEU A 254 -0.26 -4.33 12.00
C LEU A 254 0.62 -5.59 11.93
N GLU A 255 1.74 -5.54 11.20
CA GLU A 255 2.71 -6.64 11.08
C GLU A 255 3.26 -7.06 12.44
N LYS A 256 3.72 -6.12 13.27
CA LYS A 256 4.25 -6.43 14.61
C LYS A 256 3.25 -7.17 15.51
N HIS A 257 1.98 -6.90 15.35
CA HIS A 257 0.94 -7.56 16.15
C HIS A 257 0.75 -9.03 15.74
N TYR A 258 0.97 -9.38 14.46
CA TYR A 258 0.77 -10.73 13.93
C TYR A 258 2.06 -11.56 13.80
N GLU A 259 3.24 -10.95 13.78
CA GLU A 259 4.53 -11.69 13.81
C GLU A 259 4.73 -12.50 15.10
N VAL A 260 4.14 -12.07 16.20
CA VAL A 260 4.21 -12.77 17.50
C VAL A 260 3.63 -14.20 17.43
N TRP A 261 2.71 -14.46 16.51
CA TRP A 261 2.08 -15.78 16.35
C TRP A 261 2.87 -16.74 15.44
N ARG A 262 3.92 -16.27 14.78
CA ARG A 262 4.73 -17.07 13.84
C ARG A 262 5.93 -17.77 14.51
N ILE A 263 6.25 -17.46 15.76
CA ILE A 263 7.44 -17.94 16.48
C ILE A 263 7.06 -19.03 17.53
N GLN A 264 5.84 -19.51 17.54
CA GLN A 264 5.43 -20.69 18.29
C GLN A 264 5.04 -21.81 17.32
#